data_6048203d6f99b12e93b32eb0a68dc3e0
#
_entry.id   6048203d6f99b12e93b32eb0a68dc3e0
#
_cell.length_a   1.000
_cell.length_b   1.000
_cell.length_c   1.000
_cell.angle_alpha   90.00
_cell.angle_beta   90.00
_cell.angle_gamma   90.00
#
_symmetry.space_group_name_H-M   'P 1'
#
loop_
_entity.id
_entity.type
_entity.pdbx_description
1 polymer ?
#
loop_
_entity_poly.entity_id
_entity_poly.type
_entity_poly.pdbx_seq_one_letter_code
_entity_poly.pdbx_strand_id
1 'polypeptide(L)'
;TDKLPYVKSQGLKHEIDYTLDIVKAAGIDFDTKELRLSLPINKWDEDSATSFLKKHGVTEKDKLVCIHPSAGCISRIWPANKFCELADKLNRDMNCKIVILGFSEGLKQAETVKALMKQPSFIAKDFTIKQTAALLKRCRFIVSTDTGPAHIASAVGTPCITIFGRKQPGLSPARWRPQGKDNIVLHKDVGCINCLAHNCIKQFACFEAVTVDEVLDAAKKFI
;
A
#
# COMPACT_ATOMS: atom_id res chain seq x y z
N THR A 1 -34.48 9.39 -12.30
CA THR A 1 -33.08 9.04 -11.89
C THR A 1 -33.15 8.18 -10.64
N ASP A 2 -32.89 6.88 -10.79
CA ASP A 2 -32.87 5.95 -9.68
C ASP A 2 -31.74 6.33 -8.70
N LYS A 3 -32.12 6.58 -7.45
CA LYS A 3 -31.13 6.84 -6.40
C LYS A 3 -30.59 5.50 -5.91
N LEU A 4 -29.32 5.21 -6.15
CA LEU A 4 -28.66 4.09 -5.52
C LEU A 4 -28.59 4.30 -3.99
N PRO A 5 -28.98 3.30 -3.18
CA PRO A 5 -28.88 3.42 -1.73
C PRO A 5 -27.43 3.58 -1.27
N TYR A 6 -27.19 4.54 -0.39
CA TYR A 6 -25.86 4.73 0.21
C TYR A 6 -25.60 3.69 1.30
N VAL A 7 -25.03 2.55 0.93
CA VAL A 7 -24.75 1.42 1.82
C VAL A 7 -23.25 1.15 2.02
N LYS A 8 -22.39 2.04 1.54
CA LYS A 8 -20.92 1.88 1.59
C LYS A 8 -20.36 1.76 3.00
N SER A 9 -21.02 2.38 4.00
CA SER A 9 -20.64 2.26 5.41
C SER A 9 -20.80 0.84 5.97
N GLN A 10 -21.63 0.01 5.33
CA GLN A 10 -21.86 -1.37 5.73
C GLN A 10 -20.77 -2.33 5.24
N GLY A 11 -19.91 -1.90 4.31
CA GLY A 11 -18.79 -2.70 3.80
C GLY A 11 -19.18 -4.03 3.16
N LEU A 12 -20.37 -4.10 2.55
CA LEU A 12 -20.93 -5.33 1.97
C LEU A 12 -20.20 -5.75 0.69
N LYS A 13 -19.56 -4.80 0.00
CA LYS A 13 -18.86 -4.99 -1.26
C LYS A 13 -17.51 -4.28 -1.25
N HIS A 14 -16.67 -4.67 -2.17
CA HIS A 14 -15.46 -3.92 -2.48
C HIS A 14 -15.81 -2.54 -3.08
N GLU A 15 -14.95 -1.53 -2.92
CA GLU A 15 -15.20 -0.18 -3.46
C GLU A 15 -15.35 -0.17 -4.98
N ILE A 16 -14.64 -1.04 -5.68
CA ILE A 16 -14.78 -1.22 -7.14
C ILE A 16 -16.21 -1.64 -7.49
N ASP A 17 -16.78 -2.60 -6.76
CA ASP A 17 -18.14 -3.09 -7.04
C ASP A 17 -19.18 -1.99 -6.85
N TYR A 18 -19.01 -1.15 -5.81
CA TYR A 18 -19.87 0.04 -5.64
C TYR A 18 -19.72 1.05 -6.79
N THR A 19 -18.52 1.19 -7.33
CA THR A 19 -18.29 2.07 -8.49
C THR A 19 -18.95 1.49 -9.74
N LEU A 20 -18.84 0.17 -9.95
CA LEU A 20 -19.46 -0.53 -11.06
C LEU A 20 -21.00 -0.50 -10.99
N ASP A 21 -21.60 -0.54 -9.79
CA ASP A 21 -23.03 -0.35 -9.62
C ASP A 21 -23.50 1.02 -10.16
N ILE A 22 -22.70 2.08 -9.97
CA ILE A 22 -22.99 3.41 -10.51
C ILE A 22 -22.93 3.41 -12.04
N VAL A 23 -21.95 2.75 -12.63
CA VAL A 23 -21.78 2.63 -14.09
C VAL A 23 -22.97 1.89 -14.70
N LYS A 24 -23.41 0.78 -14.07
CA LYS A 24 -24.61 0.03 -14.48
C LYS A 24 -25.87 0.87 -14.37
N ALA A 25 -26.04 1.61 -13.28
CA ALA A 25 -27.19 2.51 -13.11
C ALA A 25 -27.22 3.65 -14.13
N ALA A 26 -26.08 4.00 -14.71
CA ALA A 26 -25.99 4.94 -15.84
C ALA A 26 -26.33 4.29 -17.21
N GLY A 27 -26.73 3.01 -17.24
CA GLY A 27 -27.12 2.30 -18.46
C GLY A 27 -25.94 1.79 -19.29
N ILE A 28 -24.73 1.68 -18.70
CA ILE A 28 -23.55 1.16 -19.38
C ILE A 28 -23.37 -0.30 -19.02
N ASP A 29 -23.51 -1.18 -20.02
CA ASP A 29 -23.25 -2.60 -19.89
C ASP A 29 -21.76 -2.92 -20.08
N PHE A 30 -21.22 -3.81 -19.26
CA PHE A 30 -19.85 -4.30 -19.34
C PHE A 30 -19.72 -5.72 -18.77
N ASP A 31 -18.77 -6.50 -19.28
CA ASP A 31 -18.41 -7.79 -18.69
C ASP A 31 -17.38 -7.56 -17.55
N THR A 32 -17.79 -7.92 -16.33
CA THR A 32 -16.93 -7.81 -15.15
C THR A 32 -15.69 -8.72 -15.20
N LYS A 33 -15.73 -9.80 -16.00
CA LYS A 33 -14.60 -10.72 -16.19
C LYS A 33 -13.46 -10.10 -16.98
N GLU A 34 -13.76 -9.14 -17.84
CA GLU A 34 -12.78 -8.44 -18.68
C GLU A 34 -12.18 -7.22 -17.99
N LEU A 35 -12.76 -6.77 -16.88
CA LEU A 35 -12.27 -5.59 -16.17
C LEU A 35 -10.91 -5.86 -15.52
N ARG A 36 -9.99 -4.95 -15.76
CA ARG A 36 -8.65 -4.95 -15.16
C ARG A 36 -8.33 -3.56 -14.61
N LEU A 37 -7.73 -3.53 -13.43
CA LEU A 37 -7.12 -2.30 -12.97
C LEU A 37 -5.91 -2.01 -13.86
N SER A 38 -5.83 -0.79 -14.35
CA SER A 38 -4.67 -0.32 -15.09
C SER A 38 -4.41 1.16 -14.79
N LEU A 39 -3.15 1.51 -14.78
CA LEU A 39 -2.71 2.90 -14.70
C LEU A 39 -1.71 3.14 -15.85
N PRO A 40 -2.10 3.87 -16.90
CA PRO A 40 -1.24 4.14 -18.03
C PRO A 40 0.01 4.91 -17.62
N ILE A 41 1.17 4.37 -17.96
CA ILE A 41 2.50 4.97 -17.73
C ILE A 41 3.10 5.28 -19.10
N ASN A 42 3.62 6.48 -19.28
CA ASN A 42 4.31 6.85 -20.49
C ASN A 42 5.84 6.76 -20.35
N LYS A 43 6.54 6.92 -21.46
CA LYS A 43 8.01 6.82 -21.52
C LYS A 43 8.70 7.82 -20.57
N TRP A 44 8.19 9.03 -20.44
CA TRP A 44 8.74 10.03 -19.55
C TRP A 44 8.64 9.63 -18.07
N ASP A 45 7.54 9.01 -17.67
CA ASP A 45 7.36 8.50 -16.31
C ASP A 45 8.36 7.36 -16.02
N GLU A 46 8.56 6.44 -16.99
CA GLU A 46 9.53 5.34 -16.88
C GLU A 46 10.98 5.86 -16.83
N ASP A 47 11.32 6.83 -17.66
CA ASP A 47 12.66 7.46 -17.70
C ASP A 47 12.95 8.20 -16.39
N SER A 48 11.96 8.87 -15.81
CA SER A 48 12.08 9.52 -14.50
C SER A 48 12.39 8.52 -13.39
N ALA A 49 11.65 7.41 -13.33
CA ALA A 49 11.88 6.35 -12.35
C ALA A 49 13.27 5.69 -12.57
N THR A 50 13.65 5.44 -13.81
CA THR A 50 14.94 4.84 -14.17
C THR A 50 16.11 5.75 -13.78
N SER A 51 16.02 7.05 -14.08
CA SER A 51 17.04 8.03 -13.75
C SER A 51 17.21 8.16 -12.23
N PHE A 52 16.10 8.18 -11.50
CA PHE A 52 16.10 8.19 -10.05
C PHE A 52 16.79 6.94 -9.47
N LEU A 53 16.42 5.75 -9.94
CA LEU A 53 17.01 4.49 -9.48
C LEU A 53 18.52 4.42 -9.80
N LYS A 54 18.92 4.85 -10.99
CA LYS A 54 20.33 4.91 -11.40
C LYS A 54 21.14 5.84 -10.49
N LYS A 55 20.60 7.02 -10.14
CA LYS A 55 21.22 7.96 -9.20
C LYS A 55 21.49 7.32 -7.83
N HIS A 56 20.67 6.36 -7.42
CA HIS A 56 20.82 5.63 -6.15
C HIS A 56 21.54 4.27 -6.31
N GLY A 57 22.19 4.04 -7.47
CA GLY A 57 22.96 2.83 -7.73
C GLY A 57 22.11 1.56 -7.82
N VAL A 58 20.81 1.69 -8.16
CA VAL A 58 19.91 0.55 -8.34
C VAL A 58 19.95 0.11 -9.80
N THR A 59 20.18 -1.18 -10.02
CA THR A 59 20.21 -1.84 -11.33
C THR A 59 19.00 -2.76 -11.53
N GLU A 60 18.86 -3.35 -12.71
CA GLU A 60 17.79 -4.32 -12.99
C GLU A 60 17.98 -5.65 -12.26
N LYS A 61 19.20 -5.96 -11.83
CA LYS A 61 19.51 -7.19 -11.08
C LYS A 61 19.17 -7.08 -9.59
N ASP A 62 18.97 -5.86 -9.10
CA ASP A 62 18.69 -5.63 -7.69
C ASP A 62 17.25 -6.00 -7.33
N LYS A 63 17.09 -6.58 -6.14
CA LYS A 63 15.78 -6.82 -5.54
C LYS A 63 15.30 -5.53 -4.87
N LEU A 64 14.61 -4.68 -5.63
CA LEU A 64 14.08 -3.43 -5.11
C LEU A 64 12.76 -3.67 -4.38
N VAL A 65 12.66 -3.20 -3.15
CA VAL A 65 11.45 -3.24 -2.32
C VAL A 65 11.05 -1.83 -1.96
N CYS A 66 9.77 -1.55 -2.10
CA CYS A 66 9.19 -0.28 -1.69
C CYS A 66 8.53 -0.39 -0.31
N ILE A 67 8.71 0.60 0.54
CA ILE A 67 7.92 0.79 1.77
C ILE A 67 7.24 2.15 1.75
N HIS A 68 6.00 2.19 2.24
CA HIS A 68 5.23 3.43 2.38
C HIS A 68 4.71 3.54 3.82
N PRO A 69 5.44 4.27 4.70
CA PRO A 69 5.16 4.28 6.14
C PRO A 69 4.12 5.31 6.57
N SER A 70 3.57 6.08 5.64
CA SER A 70 2.67 7.19 5.96
C SER A 70 1.22 6.92 5.57
N ALA A 71 0.32 7.62 6.22
CA ALA A 71 -1.11 7.68 5.90
C ALA A 71 -1.69 9.03 6.30
N GLY A 72 -2.79 9.43 5.67
CA GLY A 72 -3.48 10.68 5.97
C GLY A 72 -4.14 10.73 7.36
N CYS A 73 -4.03 9.68 8.18
CA CYS A 73 -4.55 9.66 9.54
C CYS A 73 -3.89 8.58 10.39
N ILE A 74 -3.79 8.85 11.70
CA ILE A 74 -3.12 7.98 12.67
C ILE A 74 -3.71 6.56 12.73
N SER A 75 -5.03 6.41 12.50
CA SER A 75 -5.72 5.11 12.51
C SER A 75 -5.36 4.19 11.33
N ARG A 76 -4.39 4.57 10.50
CA ARG A 76 -3.87 3.81 9.37
C ARG A 76 -2.34 3.71 9.37
N ILE A 77 -1.67 4.02 10.47
CA ILE A 77 -0.20 4.02 10.56
C ILE A 77 0.27 2.79 11.32
N TRP A 78 1.07 1.95 10.67
CA TRP A 78 1.86 0.93 11.35
C TRP A 78 3.10 1.59 11.96
N PRO A 79 3.56 1.18 13.16
CA PRO A 79 4.63 1.88 13.86
C PRO A 79 5.92 2.05 13.06
N ALA A 80 6.54 3.23 13.13
CA ALA A 80 7.74 3.55 12.37
C ALA A 80 8.92 2.64 12.70
N ASN A 81 9.10 2.27 13.97
CA ASN A 81 10.13 1.31 14.41
C ASN A 81 9.96 -0.06 13.75
N LYS A 82 8.73 -0.51 13.51
CA LYS A 82 8.46 -1.79 12.83
C LYS A 82 8.76 -1.70 11.33
N PHE A 83 8.47 -0.56 10.68
CA PHE A 83 8.91 -0.33 9.30
C PHE A 83 10.44 -0.33 9.18
N CYS A 84 11.14 0.29 10.14
CA CYS A 84 12.61 0.30 10.18
C CYS A 84 13.17 -1.12 10.34
N GLU A 85 12.68 -1.86 11.32
CA GLU A 85 13.13 -3.23 11.58
C GLU A 85 12.88 -4.14 10.37
N LEU A 86 11.70 -4.04 9.75
CA LEU A 86 11.39 -4.78 8.53
C LEU A 86 12.36 -4.45 7.40
N ALA A 87 12.57 -3.16 7.14
CA ALA A 87 13.43 -2.69 6.07
C ALA A 87 14.90 -3.11 6.28
N ASP A 88 15.39 -3.03 7.53
CA ASP A 88 16.72 -3.48 7.89
C ASP A 88 16.89 -5.01 7.69
N LYS A 89 15.89 -5.81 8.09
CA LYS A 89 15.89 -7.27 7.86
C LYS A 89 15.84 -7.61 6.36
N LEU A 90 14.99 -6.94 5.58
CA LEU A 90 14.91 -7.15 4.12
C LEU A 90 16.23 -6.81 3.42
N ASN A 91 16.90 -5.74 3.82
CA ASN A 91 18.19 -5.37 3.26
C ASN A 91 19.29 -6.36 3.67
N ARG A 92 19.47 -6.58 4.97
CA ARG A 92 20.56 -7.38 5.52
C ARG A 92 20.44 -8.88 5.19
N ASP A 93 19.23 -9.46 5.37
CA ASP A 93 19.04 -10.90 5.35
C ASP A 93 18.61 -11.41 3.96
N MET A 94 18.05 -10.54 3.11
CA MET A 94 17.53 -10.91 1.79
C MET A 94 18.17 -10.14 0.64
N ASN A 95 19.15 -9.28 0.94
CA ASN A 95 19.87 -8.45 -0.04
C ASN A 95 18.93 -7.58 -0.90
N CYS A 96 17.91 -6.99 -0.26
CA CYS A 96 16.98 -6.09 -0.91
C CYS A 96 17.48 -4.64 -0.83
N LYS A 97 17.33 -3.87 -1.90
CA LYS A 97 17.43 -2.41 -1.85
C LYS A 97 16.09 -1.80 -1.46
N ILE A 98 16.13 -0.83 -0.55
CA ILE A 98 14.91 -0.26 0.03
C ILE A 98 14.70 1.16 -0.49
N VAL A 99 13.53 1.37 -1.13
CA VAL A 99 13.02 2.70 -1.45
C VAL A 99 11.84 3.02 -0.55
N ILE A 100 11.84 4.21 0.04
CA ILE A 100 10.78 4.70 0.92
C ILE A 100 9.98 5.74 0.14
N LEU A 101 8.66 5.56 0.02
CA LEU A 101 7.79 6.58 -0.55
C LEU A 101 7.43 7.63 0.50
N GLY A 102 7.60 8.90 0.15
CA GLY A 102 7.21 10.03 1.00
C GLY A 102 6.66 11.18 0.17
N PHE A 103 5.38 11.53 0.37
CA PHE A 103 4.71 12.60 -0.35
C PHE A 103 4.13 13.61 0.63
N SER A 104 4.19 14.90 0.28
CA SER A 104 3.53 15.97 1.05
C SER A 104 3.72 15.79 2.56
N GLU A 105 2.64 15.73 3.31
CA GLU A 105 2.65 15.54 4.78
C GLU A 105 3.29 14.20 5.21
N GLY A 106 3.24 13.18 4.36
CA GLY A 106 3.85 11.86 4.61
C GLY A 106 5.37 11.82 4.47
N LEU A 107 6.00 12.88 3.95
CA LEU A 107 7.46 12.94 3.81
C LEU A 107 8.16 12.86 5.17
N LYS A 108 7.62 13.52 6.20
CA LYS A 108 8.17 13.48 7.56
C LYS A 108 8.23 12.06 8.13
N GLN A 109 7.21 11.24 7.90
CA GLN A 109 7.21 9.83 8.32
C GLN A 109 8.27 9.01 7.57
N ALA A 110 8.42 9.24 6.26
CA ALA A 110 9.44 8.60 5.45
C ALA A 110 10.86 8.97 5.93
N GLU A 111 11.09 10.24 6.25
CA GLU A 111 12.36 10.73 6.81
C GLU A 111 12.62 10.14 8.20
N THR A 112 11.60 10.04 9.06
CA THR A 112 11.71 9.41 10.37
C THR A 112 12.14 7.95 10.24
N VAL A 113 11.47 7.18 9.37
CA VAL A 113 11.82 5.77 9.13
C VAL A 113 13.26 5.67 8.62
N LYS A 114 13.63 6.47 7.60
CA LYS A 114 15.00 6.48 7.07
C LYS A 114 16.04 6.79 8.14
N ALA A 115 15.78 7.78 9.01
CA ALA A 115 16.72 8.18 10.06
C ALA A 115 16.91 7.11 11.15
N LEU A 116 15.90 6.28 11.38
CA LEU A 116 15.95 5.18 12.35
C LEU A 116 16.54 3.89 11.77
N MET A 117 16.56 3.72 10.45
CA MET A 117 17.14 2.55 9.80
C MET A 117 18.65 2.47 10.00
N LYS A 118 19.15 1.25 10.16
CA LYS A 118 20.58 0.93 10.27
C LYS A 118 21.20 0.55 8.92
N GLN A 119 20.35 0.14 7.96
CA GLN A 119 20.77 -0.27 6.63
C GLN A 119 20.50 0.82 5.58
N PRO A 120 21.19 0.81 4.44
CA PRO A 120 21.02 1.81 3.40
C PRO A 120 19.61 1.84 2.82
N SER A 121 19.05 3.05 2.67
CA SER A 121 17.78 3.29 2.01
C SER A 121 17.74 4.67 1.38
N PHE A 122 16.79 4.91 0.48
CA PHE A 122 16.60 6.19 -0.17
C PHE A 122 15.12 6.55 -0.27
N ILE A 123 14.81 7.85 -0.28
CA ILE A 123 13.43 8.35 -0.31
C ILE A 123 13.09 8.78 -1.73
N ALA A 124 12.00 8.23 -2.26
CA ALA A 124 11.33 8.76 -3.44
C ALA A 124 10.31 9.81 -2.99
N LYS A 125 10.61 11.07 -3.28
CA LYS A 125 9.77 12.23 -2.99
C LYS A 125 9.48 12.98 -4.30
N ASP A 126 8.46 13.82 -4.27
CA ASP A 126 8.09 14.69 -5.39
C ASP A 126 7.71 13.93 -6.69
N PHE A 127 7.40 12.66 -6.61
CA PHE A 127 6.90 11.87 -7.73
C PHE A 127 5.41 12.12 -7.96
N THR A 128 5.04 12.30 -9.23
CA THR A 128 3.62 12.24 -9.65
C THR A 128 3.07 10.83 -9.45
N ILE A 129 1.75 10.67 -9.53
CA ILE A 129 1.09 9.35 -9.45
C ILE A 129 1.66 8.39 -10.51
N LYS A 130 1.86 8.86 -11.76
CA LYS A 130 2.37 8.03 -12.86
C LYS A 130 3.85 7.68 -12.68
N GLN A 131 4.67 8.60 -12.21
CA GLN A 131 6.08 8.33 -11.85
C GLN A 131 6.18 7.36 -10.68
N THR A 132 5.32 7.49 -9.67
CA THR A 132 5.20 6.51 -8.58
C THR A 132 4.83 5.13 -9.11
N ALA A 133 3.90 5.05 -10.03
CA ALA A 133 3.50 3.81 -10.69
C ALA A 133 4.67 3.18 -11.48
N ALA A 134 5.44 3.99 -12.21
CA ALA A 134 6.64 3.55 -12.92
C ALA A 134 7.72 3.02 -11.96
N LEU A 135 7.93 3.69 -10.83
CA LEU A 135 8.85 3.23 -9.79
C LEU A 135 8.37 1.91 -9.17
N LEU A 136 7.09 1.81 -8.82
CA LEU A 136 6.51 0.59 -8.23
C LEU A 136 6.60 -0.60 -9.18
N LYS A 137 6.41 -0.41 -10.48
CA LYS A 137 6.59 -1.45 -11.51
C LYS A 137 8.00 -2.06 -11.53
N ARG A 138 9.00 -1.36 -11.00
CA ARG A 138 10.39 -1.84 -10.85
C ARG A 138 10.61 -2.57 -9.51
N CYS A 139 9.68 -2.50 -8.58
CA CYS A 139 9.78 -3.13 -7.28
C CYS A 139 9.31 -4.59 -7.33
N ARG A 140 9.94 -5.46 -6.52
CA ARG A 140 9.46 -6.82 -6.30
C ARG A 140 8.09 -6.83 -5.64
N PHE A 141 7.91 -5.94 -4.66
CA PHE A 141 6.66 -5.71 -3.95
C PHE A 141 6.71 -4.39 -3.20
N ILE A 142 5.56 -3.97 -2.68
CA ILE A 142 5.45 -2.86 -1.73
C ILE A 142 4.88 -3.35 -0.40
N VAL A 143 5.41 -2.80 0.72
CA VAL A 143 4.76 -2.87 2.03
C VAL A 143 4.16 -1.51 2.35
N SER A 144 2.86 -1.48 2.58
CA SER A 144 2.11 -0.25 2.86
C SER A 144 1.00 -0.52 3.86
N THR A 145 0.45 0.52 4.41
CA THR A 145 -0.85 0.45 5.07
C THR A 145 -1.97 0.70 4.06
N ASP A 146 -3.22 0.77 4.50
CA ASP A 146 -4.42 1.09 3.70
C ASP A 146 -4.34 2.51 3.13
N THR A 147 -3.60 2.67 2.01
CA THR A 147 -3.31 3.97 1.37
C THR A 147 -3.20 3.87 -0.15
N GLY A 148 -3.22 5.02 -0.82
CA GLY A 148 -3.15 5.12 -2.29
C GLY A 148 -2.03 4.33 -2.96
N PRO A 149 -0.77 4.36 -2.49
CA PRO A 149 0.32 3.61 -3.09
C PRO A 149 0.09 2.10 -3.21
N ALA A 150 -0.65 1.48 -2.26
CA ALA A 150 -1.03 0.08 -2.36
C ALA A 150 -1.93 -0.20 -3.58
N HIS A 151 -2.87 0.70 -3.86
CA HIS A 151 -3.75 0.60 -5.03
C HIS A 151 -3.02 0.93 -6.33
N ILE A 152 -2.07 1.87 -6.32
CA ILE A 152 -1.21 2.16 -7.47
C ILE A 152 -0.36 0.93 -7.83
N ALA A 153 0.26 0.30 -6.83
CA ALA A 153 1.03 -0.93 -7.02
C ALA A 153 0.18 -2.04 -7.65
N SER A 154 -1.01 -2.27 -7.11
CA SER A 154 -1.97 -3.23 -7.65
C SER A 154 -2.34 -2.92 -9.11
N ALA A 155 -2.54 -1.65 -9.47
CA ALA A 155 -2.91 -1.24 -10.82
C ALA A 155 -1.79 -1.44 -11.87
N VAL A 156 -0.53 -1.53 -11.44
CA VAL A 156 0.63 -1.80 -12.31
C VAL A 156 1.16 -3.24 -12.18
N GLY A 157 0.45 -4.09 -11.45
CA GLY A 157 0.80 -5.52 -11.29
C GLY A 157 1.90 -5.79 -10.28
N THR A 158 2.28 -4.81 -9.45
CA THR A 158 3.27 -5.01 -8.39
C THR A 158 2.59 -5.59 -7.16
N PRO A 159 3.06 -6.74 -6.62
CA PRO A 159 2.54 -7.35 -5.41
C PRO A 159 2.55 -6.38 -4.23
N CYS A 160 1.54 -6.47 -3.38
CA CYS A 160 1.37 -5.57 -2.24
C CYS A 160 1.13 -6.35 -0.95
N ILE A 161 1.90 -6.04 0.09
CA ILE A 161 1.61 -6.46 1.47
C ILE A 161 1.00 -5.25 2.17
N THR A 162 -0.28 -5.33 2.47
CA THR A 162 -1.04 -4.21 3.05
C THR A 162 -1.43 -4.51 4.48
N ILE A 163 -1.01 -3.64 5.40
CA ILE A 163 -1.33 -3.76 6.82
C ILE A 163 -2.57 -2.91 7.11
N PHE A 164 -3.63 -3.58 7.57
CA PHE A 164 -4.89 -2.95 7.95
C PHE A 164 -5.07 -2.94 9.45
N GLY A 165 -5.51 -1.80 9.99
CA GLY A 165 -5.82 -1.66 11.42
C GLY A 165 -7.32 -1.58 11.69
N ARG A 166 -8.11 -1.00 10.78
CA ARG A 166 -9.51 -0.70 11.04
C ARG A 166 -10.42 -1.91 10.78
N LYS A 167 -11.31 -2.18 11.75
CA LYS A 167 -12.33 -3.24 11.67
C LYS A 167 -13.72 -2.72 11.27
N GLN A 168 -13.94 -1.40 11.29
CA GLN A 168 -15.23 -0.79 10.89
C GLN A 168 -15.56 -1.23 9.45
N PRO A 169 -16.75 -1.81 9.17
CA PRO A 169 -17.04 -2.45 7.90
C PRO A 169 -16.73 -1.60 6.67
N GLY A 170 -17.18 -0.34 6.65
CA GLY A 170 -16.92 0.60 5.56
C GLY A 170 -15.47 1.05 5.41
N LEU A 171 -14.58 0.68 6.34
CA LEU A 171 -13.17 1.04 6.36
C LEU A 171 -12.26 -0.19 6.47
N SER A 172 -12.82 -1.38 6.35
CA SER A 172 -12.14 -2.66 6.52
C SER A 172 -11.51 -3.17 5.21
N PRO A 173 -10.69 -4.23 5.27
CA PRO A 173 -10.16 -4.89 4.07
C PRO A 173 -11.24 -5.42 3.12
N ALA A 174 -12.43 -5.75 3.61
CA ALA A 174 -13.54 -6.20 2.76
C ALA A 174 -13.86 -5.16 1.67
N ARG A 175 -13.80 -3.88 2.02
CA ARG A 175 -14.05 -2.78 1.10
C ARG A 175 -12.79 -2.27 0.39
N TRP A 176 -11.64 -2.21 1.07
CA TRP A 176 -10.50 -1.43 0.62
C TRP A 176 -9.21 -2.21 0.33
N ARG A 177 -9.23 -3.56 0.40
CA ARG A 177 -8.02 -4.32 0.04
C ARG A 177 -7.58 -4.03 -1.40
N PRO A 178 -6.29 -3.95 -1.70
CA PRO A 178 -5.81 -3.88 -3.08
C PRO A 178 -6.30 -5.08 -3.89
N GLN A 179 -6.67 -4.86 -5.15
CA GLN A 179 -7.12 -5.90 -6.06
C GLN A 179 -5.94 -6.67 -6.65
N GLY A 180 -6.15 -7.95 -6.98
CA GLY A 180 -5.13 -8.82 -7.57
C GLY A 180 -4.80 -10.02 -6.68
N LYS A 181 -4.43 -11.13 -7.31
CA LYS A 181 -4.18 -12.42 -6.64
C LYS A 181 -2.90 -12.43 -5.79
N ASP A 182 -1.95 -11.58 -6.14
CA ASP A 182 -0.62 -11.53 -5.50
C ASP A 182 -0.56 -10.50 -4.37
N ASN A 183 -1.72 -9.99 -3.92
CA ASN A 183 -1.80 -9.06 -2.80
C ASN A 183 -2.08 -9.80 -1.50
N ILE A 184 -1.34 -9.44 -0.45
CA ILE A 184 -1.48 -10.00 0.90
C ILE A 184 -2.01 -8.91 1.83
N VAL A 185 -3.05 -9.25 2.58
CA VAL A 185 -3.62 -8.37 3.61
C VAL A 185 -3.31 -8.94 4.97
N LEU A 186 -2.66 -8.14 5.81
CA LEU A 186 -2.41 -8.45 7.22
C LEU A 186 -3.33 -7.58 8.08
N HIS A 187 -4.20 -8.23 8.82
CA HIS A 187 -5.19 -7.59 9.70
C HIS A 187 -5.39 -8.42 10.96
N LYS A 188 -5.29 -7.78 12.12
CA LYS A 188 -5.48 -8.45 13.42
C LYS A 188 -6.75 -7.97 14.10
N ASP A 189 -7.60 -8.91 14.47
CA ASP A 189 -8.71 -8.63 15.37
C ASP A 189 -8.22 -8.65 16.82
N VAL A 190 -8.32 -7.52 17.47
CA VAL A 190 -7.92 -7.33 18.87
C VAL A 190 -9.14 -7.23 19.80
N GLY A 191 -10.25 -7.88 19.40
CA GLY A 191 -11.48 -7.96 20.20
C GLY A 191 -12.21 -6.61 20.33
N CYS A 192 -12.22 -5.78 19.27
CA CYS A 192 -13.08 -4.60 19.24
C CYS A 192 -14.51 -4.99 18.91
N ILE A 193 -15.48 -4.66 19.75
CA ILE A 193 -16.91 -4.78 19.42
C ILE A 193 -17.25 -3.75 18.34
N ASN A 194 -16.96 -2.47 18.63
CA ASN A 194 -17.07 -1.38 17.68
C ASN A 194 -15.68 -0.74 17.45
N CYS A 195 -15.30 -0.59 16.20
CA CYS A 195 -14.07 0.12 15.85
C CYS A 195 -14.33 1.62 15.75
N LEU A 196 -13.75 2.39 16.65
CA LEU A 196 -13.89 3.85 16.70
C LEU A 196 -12.91 4.58 15.77
N ALA A 197 -12.15 3.85 14.97
CA ALA A 197 -11.18 4.38 14.01
C ALA A 197 -10.26 5.45 14.63
N HIS A 198 -10.46 6.74 14.35
CA HIS A 198 -9.61 7.83 14.84
C HIS A 198 -9.64 8.00 16.37
N ASN A 199 -10.76 7.64 17.01
CA ASN A 199 -10.97 7.76 18.45
C ASN A 199 -10.67 6.43 19.17
N CYS A 200 -9.64 5.72 18.73
CA CYS A 200 -9.31 4.38 19.21
C CYS A 200 -8.92 4.37 20.70
N ILE A 201 -9.74 3.74 21.54
CA ILE A 201 -9.48 3.58 22.99
C ILE A 201 -8.42 2.52 23.30
N LYS A 202 -8.08 1.65 22.33
CA LYS A 202 -7.04 0.60 22.43
C LYS A 202 -5.70 1.06 21.84
N GLN A 203 -5.48 2.35 21.64
CA GLN A 203 -4.23 2.92 21.16
C GLN A 203 -3.69 2.22 19.90
N PHE A 204 -4.59 1.84 18.99
CA PHE A 204 -4.28 1.14 17.73
C PHE A 204 -3.58 -0.22 17.92
N ALA A 205 -3.89 -0.96 18.99
CA ALA A 205 -3.33 -2.27 19.27
C ALA A 205 -3.42 -3.28 18.10
N CYS A 206 -4.37 -3.10 17.16
CA CYS A 206 -4.47 -3.89 15.94
C CYS A 206 -3.23 -3.74 15.02
N PHE A 207 -2.60 -2.57 14.97
CA PHE A 207 -1.33 -2.36 14.26
C PHE A 207 -0.16 -2.93 15.04
N GLU A 208 -0.16 -2.76 16.37
CA GLU A 208 0.85 -3.38 17.23
C GLU A 208 0.83 -4.91 17.18
N ALA A 209 -0.34 -5.51 17.01
CA ALA A 209 -0.49 -6.95 16.90
C ALA A 209 0.05 -7.54 15.59
N VAL A 210 0.22 -6.74 14.52
CA VAL A 210 0.92 -7.19 13.31
C VAL A 210 2.42 -7.12 13.56
N THR A 211 3.08 -8.27 13.61
CA THR A 211 4.52 -8.37 13.89
C THR A 211 5.36 -8.14 12.62
N VAL A 212 6.62 -7.77 12.81
CA VAL A 212 7.60 -7.64 11.72
C VAL A 212 7.83 -9.00 11.05
N ASP A 213 7.90 -10.07 11.82
CA ASP A 213 8.14 -11.42 11.28
C ASP A 213 6.99 -11.91 10.40
N GLU A 214 5.73 -11.59 10.73
CA GLU A 214 4.59 -11.89 9.86
C GLU A 214 4.67 -11.16 8.52
N VAL A 215 5.09 -9.89 8.53
CA VAL A 215 5.29 -9.12 7.29
C VAL A 215 6.46 -9.67 6.50
N LEU A 216 7.54 -10.05 7.18
CA LEU A 216 8.73 -10.66 6.57
C LEU A 216 8.41 -12.01 5.94
N ASP A 217 7.63 -12.86 6.62
CA ASP A 217 7.19 -14.16 6.07
C ASP A 217 6.30 -13.98 4.84
N ALA A 218 5.42 -12.97 4.84
CA ALA A 218 4.66 -12.60 3.66
C ALA A 218 5.57 -12.13 2.51
N ALA A 219 6.63 -11.36 2.81
CA ALA A 219 7.59 -10.83 1.84
C ALA A 219 8.40 -11.92 1.14
N LYS A 220 8.72 -13.03 1.82
CA LYS A 220 9.46 -14.18 1.25
C LYS A 220 8.83 -14.76 -0.01
N LYS A 221 7.52 -14.57 -0.21
CA LYS A 221 6.80 -15.05 -1.40
C LYS A 221 7.17 -14.30 -2.68
N PHE A 222 7.81 -13.13 -2.56
CA PHE A 222 8.07 -12.20 -3.67
C PHE A 222 9.56 -11.97 -3.96
N ILE A 223 10.46 -12.62 -3.22
CA ILE A 223 11.93 -12.40 -3.29
C ILE A 223 12.67 -13.51 -4.03
#